data_5e120460330c861e9da9135e1b2350a2
#
_entry.id   5e120460330c861e9da9135e1b2350a2
#
_cell.length_a   1.000
_cell.length_b   1.000
_cell.length_c   1.000
_cell.angle_alpha   90.00
_cell.angle_beta   90.00
_cell.angle_gamma   90.00
#
_symmetry.space_group_name_H-M   'P 1'
#
loop_
_entity.id
_entity.type
_entity.pdbx_description
1 polymer ?
#
loop_
_entity_poly.entity_id
_entity_poly.type
_entity_poly.pdbx_seq_one_letter_code
_entity_poly.pdbx_strand_id
1 'polypeptide(L)'
;MISQAGRYHVTSGNVTTRDTYAELFRRPPFQLTLWVPPHIGALCDRFSGRPTETIQRLLRESTLFPLFEMFAGAQFSAREEQGHIDAVLQSLPKRMVGAFGWTRLCPQCLIDDEKRYGTPAIISAHQIPGVSTCYRHGTPLLDRCPHCRCPFERKDDLVLVPWHGCSACHRRLIGQTIQEAPAATEDHVTGFARFAARLLESSLRGASREGLVKLYRAGIKGRALMRGSGVDRNELIRQLVDQFGEELVKHVDPAYRTDRLSGWFHILIASTTWETPLGRHLLLSYFLYEDADRFLSQYRQIALGQTASVRLRIARSSSQEAMPKPGDLMEQVVNASKAIPNCDLDALWSEHYGLMKRLVRQDPTALDELQRKLEQNAGRKSKPAKRSVVSG
;
A
#
# COMPACT_ATOMS: atom_id res chain seq x y z
N MET A 1 15.71 8.29 -1.91
CA MET A 1 16.82 7.60 -1.23
C MET A 1 17.80 6.90 -2.15
N ILE A 2 17.38 6.06 -3.10
CA ILE A 2 18.31 5.40 -4.04
C ILE A 2 19.13 6.45 -4.79
N SER A 3 18.47 7.51 -5.30
CA SER A 3 19.16 8.63 -5.97
C SER A 3 20.13 9.38 -5.04
N GLN A 4 19.76 9.57 -3.77
CA GLN A 4 20.62 10.26 -2.79
C GLN A 4 21.85 9.43 -2.45
N ALA A 5 21.70 8.13 -2.21
CA ALA A 5 22.82 7.25 -1.92
C ALA A 5 23.77 7.12 -3.13
N GLY A 6 23.23 7.01 -4.37
CA GLY A 6 24.03 6.99 -5.59
C GLY A 6 24.78 8.29 -5.82
N ARG A 7 24.12 9.44 -5.64
CA ARG A 7 24.76 10.77 -5.73
C ARG A 7 25.87 10.93 -4.68
N TYR A 8 25.59 10.54 -3.43
CA TYR A 8 26.57 10.58 -2.36
C TYR A 8 27.80 9.75 -2.71
N HIS A 9 27.62 8.52 -3.22
CA HIS A 9 28.72 7.67 -3.65
C HIS A 9 29.62 8.37 -4.67
N VAL A 10 29.03 8.99 -5.68
CA VAL A 10 29.78 9.66 -6.76
C VAL A 10 30.51 10.93 -6.28
N THR A 11 30.00 11.58 -5.23
CA THR A 11 30.57 12.87 -4.74
C THR A 11 31.43 12.72 -3.49
N SER A 12 31.33 11.62 -2.75
CA SER A 12 32.09 11.41 -1.50
C SER A 12 33.54 10.97 -1.69
N GLY A 13 33.91 10.51 -2.91
CA GLY A 13 35.21 9.90 -3.15
C GLY A 13 35.34 8.46 -2.68
N ASN A 14 34.25 7.83 -2.24
CA ASN A 14 34.24 6.43 -1.86
C ASN A 14 34.57 5.54 -3.06
N VAL A 15 35.53 4.65 -2.89
CA VAL A 15 36.01 3.77 -3.99
C VAL A 15 35.00 2.64 -4.25
N THR A 16 34.40 2.11 -3.19
CA THR A 16 33.43 1.02 -3.31
C THR A 16 32.04 1.41 -2.78
N THR A 17 31.02 0.78 -3.32
CA THR A 17 29.64 0.95 -2.82
C THR A 17 29.53 0.46 -1.37
N ARG A 18 30.35 -0.52 -0.96
CA ARG A 18 30.43 -1.02 0.42
C ARG A 18 30.84 0.09 1.40
N ASP A 19 31.79 0.94 1.02
CA ASP A 19 32.23 2.07 1.85
C ASP A 19 31.07 3.07 2.03
N THR A 20 30.35 3.34 0.96
CA THR A 20 29.16 4.19 0.99
C THR A 20 28.05 3.64 1.90
N TYR A 21 27.79 2.34 1.83
CA TYR A 21 26.81 1.70 2.73
C TYR A 21 27.26 1.73 4.18
N ALA A 22 28.54 1.45 4.45
CA ALA A 22 29.11 1.52 5.80
C ALA A 22 29.02 2.94 6.37
N GLU A 23 29.28 3.94 5.53
CA GLU A 23 29.22 5.35 5.93
C GLU A 23 27.79 5.84 6.14
N LEU A 24 26.87 5.62 5.19
CA LEU A 24 25.50 6.13 5.28
C LEU A 24 24.62 5.34 6.27
N PHE A 25 24.79 4.01 6.30
CA PHE A 25 23.86 3.13 7.01
C PHE A 25 24.51 2.32 8.15
N ARG A 26 25.83 2.39 8.30
CA ARG A 26 26.60 1.56 9.25
C ARG A 26 26.39 0.05 9.06
N ARG A 27 26.19 -0.37 7.81
CA ARG A 27 25.84 -1.74 7.42
C ARG A 27 26.57 -2.15 6.14
N PRO A 28 26.78 -3.46 5.91
CA PRO A 28 27.16 -3.95 4.60
C PRO A 28 26.05 -3.65 3.57
N PRO A 29 26.34 -3.74 2.27
CA PRO A 29 25.37 -3.52 1.22
C PRO A 29 24.10 -4.36 1.41
N PHE A 30 22.95 -3.72 1.16
CA PHE A 30 21.61 -4.32 1.22
C PHE A 30 20.71 -3.69 0.18
N GLN A 31 19.62 -4.34 -0.17
CA GLN A 31 18.66 -3.80 -1.12
C GLN A 31 17.98 -2.54 -0.58
N LEU A 32 18.25 -1.40 -1.22
CA LEU A 32 17.52 -0.16 -0.95
C LEU A 32 16.12 -0.24 -1.54
N THR A 33 15.12 -0.42 -0.70
CA THR A 33 13.73 -0.43 -1.14
C THR A 33 13.24 0.98 -1.43
N LEU A 34 12.30 1.09 -2.38
CA LEU A 34 11.72 2.37 -2.78
C LEU A 34 10.64 2.87 -1.82
N TRP A 35 10.10 1.98 -1.03
CA TRP A 35 8.94 2.22 -0.21
C TRP A 35 9.31 2.85 1.11
N VAL A 36 10.04 2.12 1.87
CA VAL A 36 10.68 2.57 3.08
C VAL A 36 11.99 1.82 3.18
N PRO A 37 13.09 2.51 3.05
CA PRO A 37 14.39 1.88 3.13
C PRO A 37 14.62 1.34 4.54
N PRO A 38 15.08 0.10 4.68
CA PRO A 38 15.57 -0.38 5.95
C PRO A 38 16.72 0.53 6.43
N HIS A 39 16.86 0.66 7.72
CA HIS A 39 17.90 1.46 8.36
C HIS A 39 17.87 2.98 8.05
N ILE A 40 16.67 3.53 7.74
CA ILE A 40 16.50 4.97 7.51
C ILE A 40 16.96 5.82 8.70
N GLY A 41 16.81 5.30 9.92
CA GLY A 41 17.29 5.96 11.14
C GLY A 41 18.79 6.22 11.11
N ALA A 42 19.61 5.23 10.74
CA ALA A 42 21.05 5.40 10.64
C ALA A 42 21.45 6.46 9.59
N LEU A 43 20.69 6.54 8.48
CA LEU A 43 20.88 7.59 7.50
C LEU A 43 20.54 8.96 8.08
N CYS A 44 19.46 9.06 8.86
CA CYS A 44 19.03 10.34 9.46
C CYS A 44 20.03 10.90 10.46
N ASP A 45 20.76 10.04 11.17
CA ASP A 45 21.85 10.44 12.06
C ASP A 45 22.99 11.19 11.34
N ARG A 46 23.04 11.13 10.00
CA ARG A 46 24.04 11.85 9.19
C ARG A 46 23.61 13.25 8.77
N PHE A 47 22.34 13.60 8.96
CA PHE A 47 21.83 14.92 8.67
C PHE A 47 21.77 15.77 9.95
N SER A 48 22.05 17.06 9.80
CA SER A 48 21.78 18.02 10.86
C SER A 48 20.29 18.23 11.05
N GLY A 49 19.83 18.33 12.30
CA GLY A 49 18.44 18.58 12.64
C GLY A 49 17.83 17.49 13.53
N ARG A 50 16.53 17.59 13.74
CA ARG A 50 15.80 16.59 14.56
C ARG A 50 15.61 15.31 13.75
N PRO A 51 16.01 14.14 14.27
CA PRO A 51 15.92 12.88 13.54
C PRO A 51 14.51 12.57 13.01
N THR A 52 13.46 12.82 13.80
CA THR A 52 12.07 12.59 13.43
C THR A 52 11.61 13.44 12.23
N GLU A 53 11.96 14.73 12.22
CA GLU A 53 11.64 15.65 11.12
C GLU A 53 12.39 15.24 9.83
N THR A 54 13.65 14.84 9.99
CA THR A 54 14.49 14.36 8.87
C THR A 54 13.93 13.08 8.28
N ILE A 55 13.51 12.11 9.12
CA ILE A 55 12.89 10.87 8.66
C ILE A 55 11.60 11.17 7.89
N GLN A 56 10.71 12.00 8.45
CA GLN A 56 9.45 12.37 7.78
C GLN A 56 9.70 13.04 6.44
N ARG A 57 10.67 13.95 6.35
CA ARG A 57 11.05 14.59 5.11
C ARG A 57 11.58 13.58 4.09
N LEU A 58 12.50 12.70 4.48
CA LEU A 58 13.04 11.67 3.58
C LEU A 58 11.98 10.70 3.10
N LEU A 59 11.07 10.27 3.96
CA LEU A 59 9.95 9.40 3.58
C LEU A 59 9.05 10.06 2.53
N ARG A 60 8.72 11.34 2.71
CA ARG A 60 7.82 12.08 1.82
C ARG A 60 8.47 12.47 0.50
N GLU A 61 9.70 12.97 0.53
CA GLU A 61 10.36 13.54 -0.65
C GLU A 61 11.14 12.52 -1.47
N SER A 62 11.56 11.41 -0.83
CA SER A 62 12.56 10.51 -1.43
C SER A 62 12.12 9.07 -1.56
N THR A 63 10.87 8.75 -1.21
CA THR A 63 10.33 7.39 -1.27
C THR A 63 8.93 7.36 -1.89
N LEU A 64 8.35 6.16 -2.01
CA LEU A 64 6.95 5.98 -2.41
C LEU A 64 6.00 5.92 -1.20
N PHE A 65 6.50 6.21 0.00
CA PHE A 65 5.71 6.19 1.23
C PHE A 65 4.42 7.01 1.18
N PRO A 66 4.37 8.22 0.57
CA PRO A 66 3.12 9.00 0.49
C PRO A 66 1.97 8.26 -0.18
N LEU A 67 2.24 7.48 -1.21
CA LEU A 67 1.22 6.64 -1.86
C LEU A 67 0.75 5.51 -0.95
N PHE A 68 1.67 4.94 -0.17
CA PHE A 68 1.33 3.95 0.84
C PHE A 68 0.42 4.52 1.91
N GLU A 69 0.83 5.62 2.49
CA GLU A 69 0.07 6.30 3.53
C GLU A 69 -1.34 6.60 3.04
N MET A 70 -1.49 7.06 1.81
CA MET A 70 -2.79 7.37 1.20
C MET A 70 -3.73 6.16 1.15
N PHE A 71 -3.24 4.99 0.75
CA PHE A 71 -4.08 3.82 0.48
C PHE A 71 -4.05 2.74 1.58
N ALA A 72 -3.03 2.73 2.44
CA ALA A 72 -2.94 1.78 3.56
C ALA A 72 -3.77 2.17 4.77
N GLY A 73 -4.19 3.44 4.87
CA GLY A 73 -5.10 3.94 5.88
C GLY A 73 -4.45 4.63 7.07
N ALA A 74 -5.29 5.36 7.81
CA ALA A 74 -4.89 6.24 8.93
C ALA A 74 -4.12 5.54 10.08
N GLN A 75 -4.21 4.22 10.18
CA GLN A 75 -3.49 3.46 11.20
C GLN A 75 -1.96 3.55 11.09
N PHE A 76 -1.44 3.89 9.91
CA PHE A 76 -0.01 4.08 9.70
C PHE A 76 0.43 5.49 10.09
N SER A 77 -0.42 6.50 9.89
CA SER A 77 -0.15 7.90 10.28
C SER A 77 -0.10 8.11 11.80
N ALA A 78 -0.93 7.37 12.55
CA ALA A 78 -1.03 7.53 14.02
C ALA A 78 0.18 7.02 14.81
N ARG A 79 1.05 6.21 14.18
CA ARG A 79 2.23 5.63 14.85
C ARG A 79 3.50 6.46 14.71
N GLU A 80 3.49 7.51 13.90
CA GLU A 80 4.62 8.42 13.74
C GLU A 80 5.03 9.12 15.07
N GLU A 81 4.09 9.33 15.98
CA GLU A 81 4.31 10.04 17.23
C GLU A 81 5.14 9.25 18.26
N GLN A 82 5.34 7.95 18.07
CA GLN A 82 5.93 7.06 19.08
C GLN A 82 7.32 6.50 18.74
N GLY A 83 8.04 7.06 17.78
CA GLY A 83 9.44 6.67 17.51
C GLY A 83 9.68 5.25 16.97
N HIS A 84 8.62 4.54 16.53
CA HIS A 84 8.72 3.16 16.04
C HIS A 84 8.57 3.08 14.51
N ILE A 85 9.27 3.95 13.78
CA ILE A 85 9.25 3.92 12.32
C ILE A 85 9.66 2.54 11.80
N ASP A 86 10.71 1.94 12.34
CA ASP A 86 11.15 0.60 11.95
C ASP A 86 10.06 -0.47 12.18
N ALA A 87 9.27 -0.36 13.23
CA ALA A 87 8.16 -1.28 13.50
C ALA A 87 6.99 -1.07 12.52
N VAL A 88 6.70 0.19 12.14
CA VAL A 88 5.72 0.51 11.09
C VAL A 88 6.16 -0.09 9.76
N LEU A 89 7.45 0.02 9.43
CA LEU A 89 8.02 -0.49 8.19
C LEU A 89 7.97 -2.01 8.10
N GLN A 90 8.22 -2.70 9.22
CA GLN A 90 8.10 -4.14 9.29
C GLN A 90 6.64 -4.62 9.25
N SER A 91 5.70 -3.75 9.62
CA SER A 91 4.27 -4.05 9.62
C SER A 91 3.57 -3.78 8.30
N LEU A 92 4.24 -3.17 7.31
CA LEU A 92 3.66 -2.94 5.99
C LEU A 92 3.38 -4.28 5.30
N PRO A 93 2.16 -4.49 4.80
CA PRO A 93 1.84 -5.74 4.12
C PRO A 93 2.72 -5.93 2.90
N LYS A 94 3.54 -6.99 2.88
CA LYS A 94 4.46 -7.30 1.76
C LYS A 94 3.74 -7.36 0.41
N ARG A 95 2.46 -7.76 0.40
CA ARG A 95 1.64 -7.82 -0.81
C ARG A 95 1.29 -6.45 -1.40
N MET A 96 1.22 -5.40 -0.58
CA MET A 96 0.98 -4.05 -1.09
C MET A 96 2.16 -3.53 -1.90
N VAL A 97 3.36 -3.96 -1.54
CA VAL A 97 4.61 -3.45 -2.10
C VAL A 97 4.86 -3.98 -3.51
N GLY A 98 4.52 -5.23 -3.77
CA GLY A 98 4.86 -5.90 -5.02
C GLY A 98 6.37 -6.21 -5.15
N ALA A 99 6.72 -7.05 -6.10
CA ALA A 99 8.11 -7.40 -6.41
C ALA A 99 8.67 -6.42 -7.44
N PHE A 100 9.43 -5.43 -6.99
CA PHE A 100 10.09 -4.47 -7.90
C PHE A 100 11.60 -4.53 -7.71
N GLY A 101 12.24 -5.38 -8.48
CA GLY A 101 13.70 -5.53 -8.46
C GLY A 101 14.45 -4.50 -9.34
N TRP A 102 13.77 -3.80 -10.26
CA TRP A 102 14.44 -3.00 -11.27
C TRP A 102 14.17 -1.51 -11.12
N THR A 103 15.18 -0.71 -11.46
CA THR A 103 15.07 0.75 -11.50
C THR A 103 14.66 1.16 -12.90
N ARG A 104 13.70 2.08 -13.00
CA ARG A 104 13.27 2.66 -14.26
C ARG A 104 13.79 4.09 -14.42
N LEU A 105 14.32 4.38 -15.59
CA LEU A 105 14.97 5.65 -15.91
C LEU A 105 14.35 6.26 -17.17
N CYS A 106 14.18 7.58 -17.16
CA CYS A 106 13.87 8.34 -18.37
C CYS A 106 15.16 9.03 -18.82
N PRO A 107 15.70 8.73 -20.00
CA PRO A 107 16.92 9.35 -20.49
C PRO A 107 16.82 10.87 -20.62
N GLN A 108 15.66 11.38 -21.04
CA GLN A 108 15.45 12.82 -21.14
C GLN A 108 15.48 13.50 -19.77
N CYS A 109 14.87 12.88 -18.74
CA CYS A 109 15.00 13.39 -17.37
C CYS A 109 16.46 13.43 -16.87
N LEU A 110 17.26 12.41 -17.22
CA LEU A 110 18.69 12.41 -16.84
C LEU A 110 19.45 13.58 -17.47
N ILE A 111 19.15 13.91 -18.73
CA ILE A 111 19.73 15.05 -19.45
C ILE A 111 19.29 16.38 -18.83
N ASP A 112 17.99 16.52 -18.55
CA ASP A 112 17.43 17.74 -17.98
C ASP A 112 17.95 17.99 -16.55
N ASP A 113 18.03 16.94 -15.73
CA ASP A 113 18.56 17.02 -14.38
C ASP A 113 20.08 17.37 -14.39
N GLU A 114 20.85 16.77 -15.31
CA GLU A 114 22.28 17.10 -15.47
C GLU A 114 22.46 18.56 -15.86
N LYS A 115 21.68 19.06 -16.82
CA LYS A 115 21.71 20.47 -17.24
C LYS A 115 21.30 21.42 -16.12
N ARG A 116 20.26 21.09 -15.38
CA ARG A 116 19.67 21.99 -14.38
C ARG A 116 20.38 21.95 -13.03
N TYR A 117 20.85 20.78 -12.61
CA TYR A 117 21.39 20.55 -11.27
C TYR A 117 22.84 20.08 -11.26
N GLY A 118 23.47 19.94 -12.43
CA GLY A 118 24.84 19.43 -12.58
C GLY A 118 25.00 17.93 -12.30
N THR A 119 23.89 17.23 -12.06
CA THR A 119 23.91 15.79 -11.76
C THR A 119 22.55 15.15 -12.02
N PRO A 120 22.50 13.98 -12.66
CA PRO A 120 21.25 13.27 -12.89
C PRO A 120 20.64 12.72 -11.60
N ALA A 121 19.36 12.33 -11.64
CA ALA A 121 18.66 11.73 -10.52
C ALA A 121 17.80 10.53 -10.92
N ILE A 122 17.62 9.61 -9.97
CA ILE A 122 16.62 8.54 -10.07
C ILE A 122 15.30 9.07 -9.50
N ILE A 123 14.33 9.30 -10.36
CA ILE A 123 13.05 9.92 -10.00
C ILE A 123 12.11 8.88 -9.37
N SER A 124 11.59 9.17 -8.18
CA SER A 124 10.68 8.26 -7.44
C SER A 124 9.40 7.96 -8.20
N ALA A 125 8.81 8.95 -8.90
CA ALA A 125 7.59 8.76 -9.67
C ALA A 125 7.73 7.72 -10.80
N HIS A 126 8.93 7.57 -11.39
CA HIS A 126 9.19 6.53 -12.38
C HIS A 126 9.16 5.12 -11.79
N GLN A 127 9.27 5.01 -10.47
CA GLN A 127 9.33 3.72 -9.78
C GLN A 127 7.95 3.25 -9.29
N ILE A 128 6.90 4.04 -9.51
CA ILE A 128 5.53 3.67 -9.09
C ILE A 128 5.08 2.43 -9.87
N PRO A 129 4.48 1.44 -9.19
CA PRO A 129 3.94 0.25 -9.85
C PRO A 129 3.03 0.58 -11.02
N GLY A 130 3.26 -0.06 -12.16
CA GLY A 130 2.47 0.13 -13.37
C GLY A 130 2.85 1.35 -14.21
N VAL A 131 3.70 2.23 -13.74
CA VAL A 131 4.22 3.35 -14.54
C VAL A 131 5.30 2.84 -15.49
N SER A 132 5.03 2.88 -16.79
CA SER A 132 5.93 2.44 -17.86
C SER A 132 6.43 3.59 -18.76
N THR A 133 5.84 4.78 -18.62
CA THR A 133 6.22 6.00 -19.35
C THR A 133 6.61 7.11 -18.39
N CYS A 134 7.43 8.04 -18.87
CA CYS A 134 7.79 9.24 -18.13
C CYS A 134 6.60 10.21 -18.06
N TYR A 135 6.19 10.60 -16.88
CA TYR A 135 5.08 11.54 -16.71
C TYR A 135 5.37 12.95 -17.23
N ARG A 136 6.66 13.33 -17.37
CA ARG A 136 7.10 14.63 -17.93
C ARG A 136 7.19 14.58 -19.44
N HIS A 137 7.84 13.54 -19.99
CA HIS A 137 8.23 13.48 -21.41
C HIS A 137 7.34 12.55 -22.24
N GLY A 138 6.47 11.73 -21.63
CA GLY A 138 5.67 10.74 -22.34
C GLY A 138 6.48 9.60 -22.97
N THR A 139 7.80 9.56 -22.77
CA THR A 139 8.69 8.56 -23.34
C THR A 139 8.68 7.28 -22.51
N PRO A 140 8.85 6.10 -23.14
CA PRO A 140 8.99 4.84 -22.40
C PRO A 140 10.15 4.90 -21.41
N LEU A 141 9.94 4.36 -20.22
CA LEU A 141 10.98 4.22 -19.21
C LEU A 141 11.86 3.01 -19.51
N LEU A 142 13.17 3.18 -19.35
CA LEU A 142 14.13 2.10 -19.49
C LEU A 142 14.31 1.38 -18.15
N ASP A 143 14.12 0.08 -18.13
CA ASP A 143 14.42 -0.81 -16.99
C ASP A 143 15.72 -1.61 -17.23
N ARG A 144 16.30 -1.48 -18.41
CA ARG A 144 17.52 -2.15 -18.87
C ARG A 144 18.29 -1.32 -19.86
N CYS A 145 19.55 -1.63 -20.01
CA CYS A 145 20.42 -0.95 -20.96
C CYS A 145 19.92 -1.15 -22.41
N PRO A 146 19.74 -0.09 -23.20
CA PRO A 146 19.29 -0.20 -24.58
C PRO A 146 20.31 -0.92 -25.50
N HIS A 147 21.59 -0.98 -25.08
CA HIS A 147 22.65 -1.58 -25.89
C HIS A 147 22.86 -3.06 -25.63
N CYS A 148 23.03 -3.43 -24.36
CA CYS A 148 23.38 -4.81 -23.98
C CYS A 148 22.23 -5.54 -23.26
N ARG A 149 21.09 -4.90 -23.06
CA ARG A 149 19.91 -5.45 -22.37
C ARG A 149 20.13 -5.82 -20.90
N CYS A 150 21.29 -5.49 -20.33
CA CYS A 150 21.54 -5.68 -18.91
C CYS A 150 20.48 -4.91 -18.08
N PRO A 151 19.72 -5.56 -17.19
CA PRO A 151 18.70 -4.91 -16.39
C PRO A 151 19.32 -3.97 -15.34
N PHE A 152 18.62 -2.91 -14.97
CA PHE A 152 19.02 -2.00 -13.90
C PHE A 152 18.52 -2.55 -12.55
N GLU A 153 19.10 -3.68 -12.16
CA GLU A 153 18.71 -4.40 -10.95
C GLU A 153 19.13 -3.66 -9.68
N ARG A 154 18.26 -3.76 -8.67
CA ARG A 154 18.53 -3.37 -7.29
C ARG A 154 18.61 -4.65 -6.48
N LYS A 155 19.77 -5.20 -6.36
CA LYS A 155 20.07 -6.26 -5.41
C LYS A 155 20.78 -5.65 -4.19
N ASP A 156 21.91 -6.16 -3.87
CA ASP A 156 22.70 -5.74 -2.72
C ASP A 156 23.71 -4.65 -3.09
N ASP A 157 23.33 -3.74 -4.02
CA ASP A 157 24.21 -2.70 -4.49
C ASP A 157 23.48 -1.42 -4.92
N LEU A 158 24.24 -0.33 -5.10
CA LEU A 158 23.73 0.94 -5.60
C LEU A 158 23.49 0.88 -7.11
N VAL A 159 22.42 1.50 -7.56
CA VAL A 159 22.17 1.71 -8.98
C VAL A 159 22.90 2.97 -9.44
N LEU A 160 24.08 2.81 -10.02
CA LEU A 160 24.95 3.91 -10.46
C LEU A 160 24.82 4.25 -11.95
N VAL A 161 23.91 3.60 -12.66
CA VAL A 161 23.68 3.78 -14.10
C VAL A 161 23.51 5.25 -14.53
N PRO A 162 22.80 6.12 -13.79
CA PRO A 162 22.68 7.54 -14.15
C PRO A 162 24.03 8.26 -14.26
N TRP A 163 25.00 7.91 -13.44
CA TRP A 163 26.30 8.59 -13.33
C TRP A 163 27.42 7.87 -14.08
N HIS A 164 27.52 6.56 -13.94
CA HIS A 164 28.62 5.75 -14.46
C HIS A 164 28.28 5.03 -15.77
N GLY A 165 27.01 5.01 -16.17
CA GLY A 165 26.54 4.21 -17.31
C GLY A 165 26.22 2.77 -16.93
N CYS A 166 26.01 1.93 -17.93
CA CYS A 166 25.65 0.53 -17.74
C CYS A 166 26.79 -0.26 -17.08
N SER A 167 26.50 -1.03 -16.03
CA SER A 167 27.48 -1.85 -15.33
C SER A 167 28.12 -2.94 -16.20
N ALA A 168 27.44 -3.40 -17.26
CA ALA A 168 27.92 -4.47 -18.13
C ALA A 168 28.70 -3.98 -19.36
N CYS A 169 28.21 -2.92 -20.03
CA CYS A 169 28.84 -2.42 -21.27
C CYS A 169 29.46 -1.04 -21.14
N HIS A 170 29.39 -0.43 -19.98
CA HIS A 170 29.92 0.87 -19.59
C HIS A 170 29.46 2.07 -20.45
N ARG A 171 28.47 1.87 -21.34
CA ARG A 171 27.90 2.97 -22.14
C ARG A 171 27.02 3.85 -21.27
N ARG A 172 27.20 5.16 -21.39
CA ARG A 172 26.37 6.15 -20.71
C ARG A 172 25.00 6.24 -21.39
N LEU A 173 23.94 6.49 -20.59
CA LEU A 173 22.59 6.73 -21.11
C LEU A 173 22.41 8.18 -21.57
N ILE A 174 23.21 9.10 -21.04
CA ILE A 174 23.14 10.52 -21.33
C ILE A 174 23.89 10.81 -22.67
N GLY A 175 23.29 11.64 -23.52
CA GLY A 175 23.89 12.05 -24.80
C GLY A 175 23.55 11.13 -25.97
N GLN A 176 22.68 10.13 -25.81
CA GLN A 176 22.22 9.32 -26.93
C GLN A 176 20.94 9.90 -27.50
N THR A 177 20.87 10.02 -28.80
CA THR A 177 19.65 10.34 -29.55
C THR A 177 18.72 9.13 -29.39
N ILE A 178 17.90 9.14 -28.35
CA ILE A 178 16.78 8.23 -28.29
C ILE A 178 15.80 8.79 -29.30
N GLN A 179 15.43 7.97 -30.29
CA GLN A 179 14.39 8.34 -31.24
C GLN A 179 13.25 8.96 -30.44
N GLU A 180 12.96 10.22 -30.72
CA GLU A 180 11.81 10.90 -30.15
C GLU A 180 10.62 10.00 -30.42
N ALA A 181 10.04 9.46 -29.35
CA ALA A 181 8.76 8.78 -29.49
C ALA A 181 7.82 9.83 -30.13
N PRO A 182 7.07 9.46 -31.18
CA PRO A 182 6.13 10.37 -31.80
C PRO A 182 5.32 11.01 -30.67
N ALA A 183 5.11 12.35 -30.76
CA ALA A 183 4.38 13.12 -29.77
C ALA A 183 3.08 12.37 -29.45
N ALA A 184 3.08 11.72 -28.30
CA ALA A 184 2.02 10.80 -27.94
C ALA A 184 0.73 11.62 -27.84
N THR A 185 -0.21 11.34 -28.71
CA THR A 185 -1.62 11.52 -28.37
C THR A 185 -1.76 11.08 -26.91
N GLU A 186 -2.45 11.87 -26.10
CA GLU A 186 -2.55 11.66 -24.65
C GLU A 186 -3.06 10.24 -24.39
N ASP A 187 -2.12 9.33 -24.29
CA ASP A 187 -2.35 7.91 -24.13
C ASP A 187 -2.68 7.67 -22.65
N HIS A 188 -3.61 6.78 -22.38
CA HIS A 188 -3.97 6.38 -21.03
C HIS A 188 -2.77 5.95 -20.17
N VAL A 189 -1.70 5.46 -20.80
CA VAL A 189 -0.45 5.09 -20.13
C VAL A 189 0.28 6.33 -19.58
N THR A 190 0.38 7.37 -20.39
CA THR A 190 0.97 8.66 -19.97
C THR A 190 0.07 9.38 -18.97
N GLY A 191 -1.25 9.36 -19.19
CA GLY A 191 -2.25 9.88 -18.24
C GLY A 191 -2.16 9.18 -16.89
N PHE A 192 -2.05 7.85 -16.87
CA PHE A 192 -1.83 7.09 -15.63
C PHE A 192 -0.52 7.49 -14.92
N ALA A 193 0.57 7.65 -15.68
CA ALA A 193 1.85 8.07 -15.11
C ALA A 193 1.78 9.47 -14.48
N ARG A 194 1.12 10.43 -15.13
CA ARG A 194 0.87 11.78 -14.61
C ARG A 194 -0.01 11.76 -13.36
N PHE A 195 -1.11 11.01 -13.42
CA PHE A 195 -2.01 10.82 -12.27
C PHE A 195 -1.26 10.27 -11.06
N ALA A 196 -0.51 9.17 -11.23
CA ALA A 196 0.23 8.54 -10.15
C ALA A 196 1.34 9.44 -9.59
N ALA A 197 2.07 10.17 -10.44
CA ALA A 197 3.07 11.14 -10.02
C ALA A 197 2.45 12.28 -9.21
N ARG A 198 1.31 12.81 -9.64
CA ARG A 198 0.58 13.87 -8.92
C ARG A 198 0.08 13.42 -7.55
N LEU A 199 -0.34 12.15 -7.41
CA LEU A 199 -0.70 11.58 -6.11
C LEU A 199 0.53 11.46 -5.20
N LEU A 200 1.68 11.05 -5.73
CA LEU A 200 2.94 10.94 -4.97
C LEU A 200 3.38 12.30 -4.42
N GLU A 201 3.22 13.37 -5.19
CA GLU A 201 3.54 14.74 -4.79
C GLU A 201 2.56 15.29 -3.73
N SER A 202 1.41 14.65 -3.55
CA SER A 202 0.43 15.11 -2.58
C SER A 202 0.88 14.79 -1.15
N SER A 203 0.74 15.75 -0.25
CA SER A 203 1.04 15.59 1.17
C SER A 203 -0.17 15.13 2.00
N LEU A 204 -1.09 14.38 1.38
CA LEU A 204 -2.31 13.94 2.05
C LEU A 204 -2.03 12.74 2.95
N ARG A 205 -2.53 12.83 4.19
CA ARG A 205 -2.50 11.71 5.14
C ARG A 205 -3.53 10.64 4.77
N GLY A 206 -3.29 9.42 5.24
CA GLY A 206 -4.15 8.29 4.96
C GLY A 206 -5.60 8.51 5.41
N ALA A 207 -6.55 8.31 4.52
CA ALA A 207 -7.96 8.21 4.88
C ALA A 207 -8.23 6.88 5.60
N SER A 208 -9.30 6.83 6.39
CA SER A 208 -9.76 5.54 6.87
C SER A 208 -10.22 4.67 5.70
N ARG A 209 -10.20 3.38 5.92
CA ARG A 209 -10.67 2.40 4.95
C ARG A 209 -12.11 2.66 4.50
N GLU A 210 -13.00 2.94 5.45
CA GLU A 210 -14.39 3.29 5.13
C GLU A 210 -14.46 4.53 4.24
N GLY A 211 -13.54 5.48 4.42
CA GLY A 211 -13.39 6.64 3.57
C GLY A 211 -12.99 6.28 2.15
N LEU A 212 -12.00 5.41 1.97
CA LEU A 212 -11.61 4.94 0.65
C LEU A 212 -12.75 4.17 -0.03
N VAL A 213 -13.46 3.31 0.68
CA VAL A 213 -14.63 2.59 0.14
C VAL A 213 -15.72 3.58 -0.29
N LYS A 214 -16.01 4.62 0.50
CA LYS A 214 -16.97 5.67 0.13
C LYS A 214 -16.52 6.41 -1.12
N LEU A 215 -15.24 6.75 -1.22
CA LEU A 215 -14.66 7.41 -2.39
C LEU A 215 -14.83 6.56 -3.65
N TYR A 216 -14.46 5.30 -3.61
CA TYR A 216 -14.64 4.38 -4.74
C TYR A 216 -16.10 4.20 -5.12
N ARG A 217 -17.00 4.04 -4.16
CA ARG A 217 -18.43 3.92 -4.42
C ARG A 217 -19.01 5.18 -5.06
N ALA A 218 -18.54 6.35 -4.65
CA ALA A 218 -18.97 7.63 -5.27
C ALA A 218 -18.54 7.69 -6.75
N GLY A 219 -17.28 7.33 -7.04
CA GLY A 219 -16.78 7.27 -8.43
C GLY A 219 -17.51 6.23 -9.28
N ILE A 220 -17.76 5.03 -8.74
CA ILE A 220 -18.51 3.94 -9.40
C ILE A 220 -19.95 4.38 -9.70
N LYS A 221 -20.62 5.05 -8.75
CA LYS A 221 -21.96 5.62 -8.97
C LYS A 221 -21.94 6.67 -10.09
N GLY A 222 -20.92 7.52 -10.11
CA GLY A 222 -20.74 8.53 -11.15
C GLY A 222 -20.57 7.94 -12.57
N ARG A 223 -20.07 6.71 -12.67
CA ARG A 223 -19.95 5.97 -13.94
C ARG A 223 -21.11 5.01 -14.24
N ALA A 224 -22.21 5.10 -13.48
CA ALA A 224 -23.38 4.22 -13.61
C ALA A 224 -23.07 2.71 -13.51
N LEU A 225 -22.06 2.34 -12.74
CA LEU A 225 -21.60 0.95 -12.53
C LEU A 225 -22.20 0.31 -11.26
N MET A 226 -23.38 0.80 -10.83
CA MET A 226 -24.12 0.21 -9.72
C MET A 226 -25.23 -0.70 -10.22
N ARG A 227 -25.38 -1.86 -9.59
CA ARG A 227 -26.50 -2.80 -9.83
C ARG A 227 -27.29 -2.94 -8.52
N GLY A 228 -28.39 -2.22 -8.41
CA GLY A 228 -29.11 -2.09 -7.16
C GLY A 228 -28.26 -1.38 -6.10
N SER A 229 -28.07 -2.00 -4.92
CA SER A 229 -27.18 -1.50 -3.86
C SER A 229 -25.73 -1.95 -4.00
N GLY A 230 -25.45 -2.88 -4.93
CA GLY A 230 -24.14 -3.45 -5.17
C GLY A 230 -23.41 -2.83 -6.36
N VAL A 231 -22.13 -3.23 -6.52
CA VAL A 231 -21.31 -2.84 -7.68
C VAL A 231 -21.41 -3.93 -8.74
N ASP A 232 -21.69 -3.55 -9.99
CA ASP A 232 -21.55 -4.47 -11.11
C ASP A 232 -20.07 -4.65 -11.44
N ARG A 233 -19.47 -5.68 -10.85
CA ARG A 233 -18.04 -5.94 -10.92
C ARG A 233 -17.58 -6.36 -12.29
N ASN A 234 -18.39 -7.16 -12.97
CA ASN A 234 -18.05 -7.66 -14.30
C ASN A 234 -18.01 -6.51 -15.30
N GLU A 235 -19.01 -5.64 -15.23
CA GLU A 235 -19.08 -4.45 -16.07
C GLU A 235 -17.96 -3.46 -15.75
N LEU A 236 -17.66 -3.25 -14.47
CA LEU A 236 -16.54 -2.40 -14.04
C LEU A 236 -15.21 -2.86 -14.63
N ILE A 237 -14.91 -4.18 -14.54
CA ILE A 237 -13.67 -4.73 -15.08
C ILE A 237 -13.66 -4.63 -16.60
N ARG A 238 -14.78 -4.95 -17.24
CA ARG A 238 -14.90 -4.88 -18.69
C ARG A 238 -14.57 -3.46 -19.18
N GLN A 239 -15.20 -2.43 -18.60
CA GLN A 239 -14.94 -1.03 -18.96
C GLN A 239 -13.50 -0.61 -18.64
N LEU A 240 -12.93 -1.08 -17.52
CA LEU A 240 -11.55 -0.77 -17.17
C LEU A 240 -10.57 -1.39 -18.19
N VAL A 241 -10.80 -2.65 -18.60
CA VAL A 241 -9.97 -3.31 -19.61
C VAL A 241 -10.19 -2.70 -20.97
N ASP A 242 -11.42 -2.37 -21.34
CA ASP A 242 -11.75 -1.71 -22.61
C ASP A 242 -11.08 -0.32 -22.70
N GLN A 243 -11.02 0.42 -21.59
CA GLN A 243 -10.41 1.77 -21.56
C GLN A 243 -8.88 1.73 -21.59
N PHE A 244 -8.26 0.81 -20.84
CA PHE A 244 -6.81 0.84 -20.65
C PHE A 244 -6.05 -0.24 -21.41
N GLY A 245 -6.75 -1.23 -21.94
CA GLY A 245 -6.15 -2.42 -22.51
C GLY A 245 -5.66 -3.43 -21.47
N GLU A 246 -5.69 -4.70 -21.82
CA GLU A 246 -5.30 -5.80 -20.94
C GLU A 246 -3.81 -5.73 -20.56
N GLU A 247 -2.97 -5.24 -21.45
CA GLU A 247 -1.52 -5.12 -21.24
C GLU A 247 -1.19 -4.14 -20.10
N LEU A 248 -1.85 -2.98 -20.03
CA LEU A 248 -1.65 -2.05 -18.91
C LEU A 248 -2.12 -2.68 -17.59
N VAL A 249 -3.28 -3.35 -17.60
CA VAL A 249 -3.80 -4.00 -16.40
C VAL A 249 -2.84 -5.07 -15.88
N LYS A 250 -2.29 -5.90 -16.77
CA LYS A 250 -1.26 -6.90 -16.43
C LYS A 250 0.04 -6.28 -15.94
N HIS A 251 0.44 -5.16 -16.54
CA HIS A 251 1.64 -4.45 -16.13
C HIS A 251 1.50 -3.84 -14.72
N VAL A 252 0.32 -3.29 -14.41
CA VAL A 252 -0.01 -2.75 -13.09
C VAL A 252 -0.17 -3.86 -12.05
N ASP A 253 -0.79 -4.96 -12.42
CA ASP A 253 -1.05 -6.10 -11.56
C ASP A 253 -0.69 -7.42 -12.23
N PRO A 254 0.54 -7.90 -12.05
CA PRO A 254 0.98 -9.19 -12.62
C PRO A 254 0.14 -10.41 -12.17
N ALA A 255 -0.65 -10.26 -11.10
CA ALA A 255 -1.56 -11.29 -10.64
C ALA A 255 -2.92 -11.28 -11.37
N TYR A 256 -3.16 -10.29 -12.23
CA TYR A 256 -4.37 -10.23 -13.04
C TYR A 256 -4.49 -11.46 -13.96
N ARG A 257 -5.69 -12.02 -13.99
CA ARG A 257 -6.04 -13.14 -14.88
C ARG A 257 -7.42 -12.87 -15.45
N THR A 258 -7.54 -12.97 -16.75
CA THR A 258 -8.80 -12.72 -17.49
C THR A 258 -9.92 -13.65 -17.07
N ASP A 259 -9.59 -14.88 -16.66
CA ASP A 259 -10.53 -15.91 -16.19
C ASP A 259 -10.98 -15.74 -14.73
N ARG A 260 -10.35 -14.85 -13.96
CA ARG A 260 -10.60 -14.64 -12.53
C ARG A 260 -10.98 -13.20 -12.19
N LEU A 261 -11.84 -12.61 -13.00
CA LEU A 261 -12.24 -11.21 -12.89
C LEU A 261 -12.86 -10.86 -11.52
N SER A 262 -13.65 -11.75 -10.94
CA SER A 262 -14.39 -11.49 -9.70
C SER A 262 -13.51 -11.29 -8.46
N GLY A 263 -12.30 -11.86 -8.45
CA GLY A 263 -11.36 -11.76 -7.32
C GLY A 263 -10.59 -10.44 -7.24
N TRP A 264 -10.59 -9.66 -8.31
CA TRP A 264 -9.71 -8.49 -8.41
C TRP A 264 -10.16 -7.30 -7.53
N PHE A 265 -11.46 -7.19 -7.22
CA PHE A 265 -12.05 -6.04 -6.53
C PHE A 265 -12.44 -6.27 -5.05
N HIS A 266 -11.74 -7.11 -4.36
CA HIS A 266 -11.93 -7.22 -2.89
C HIS A 266 -11.81 -5.90 -2.14
N ILE A 267 -11.10 -4.89 -2.74
CA ILE A 267 -11.00 -3.54 -2.20
C ILE A 267 -12.35 -2.90 -1.94
N LEU A 268 -13.31 -3.13 -2.83
CA LEU A 268 -14.61 -2.42 -2.81
C LEU A 268 -15.60 -3.00 -1.80
N ILE A 269 -15.37 -4.20 -1.33
CA ILE A 269 -16.41 -4.98 -0.66
C ILE A 269 -15.95 -5.44 0.71
N ALA A 270 -14.70 -5.83 0.82
CA ALA A 270 -14.25 -6.47 2.02
C ALA A 270 -13.84 -5.45 3.08
N SER A 271 -14.52 -5.52 4.17
CA SER A 271 -14.13 -4.87 5.41
C SER A 271 -12.80 -5.39 5.99
N THR A 272 -12.14 -6.38 5.39
CA THR A 272 -11.14 -7.19 6.10
C THR A 272 -9.70 -7.14 5.56
N THR A 273 -9.41 -6.80 4.32
CA THR A 273 -8.04 -6.93 3.81
C THR A 273 -7.42 -5.64 3.29
N TRP A 274 -6.46 -5.12 4.06
CA TRP A 274 -5.58 -4.00 3.69
C TRP A 274 -4.48 -4.41 2.68
N GLU A 275 -4.44 -5.67 2.28
CA GLU A 275 -3.37 -6.26 1.51
C GLU A 275 -3.55 -6.13 0.00
N THR A 276 -4.28 -5.13 -0.45
CA THR A 276 -4.46 -4.91 -1.88
C THR A 276 -3.22 -4.24 -2.47
N PRO A 277 -2.68 -4.76 -3.57
CA PRO A 277 -1.55 -4.13 -4.26
C PRO A 277 -1.83 -2.67 -4.61
N LEU A 278 -0.84 -1.79 -4.37
CA LEU A 278 -0.97 -0.35 -4.63
C LEU A 278 -1.36 -0.06 -6.09
N GLY A 279 -0.83 -0.84 -7.03
CA GLY A 279 -1.16 -0.70 -8.44
C GLY A 279 -2.67 -0.79 -8.71
N ARG A 280 -3.38 -1.68 -8.03
CA ARG A 280 -4.85 -1.80 -8.14
C ARG A 280 -5.56 -0.55 -7.64
N HIS A 281 -5.12 0.00 -6.52
CA HIS A 281 -5.67 1.25 -6.00
C HIS A 281 -5.47 2.41 -6.97
N LEU A 282 -4.25 2.53 -7.52
CA LEU A 282 -3.92 3.59 -8.48
C LEU A 282 -4.73 3.46 -9.77
N LEU A 283 -4.80 2.24 -10.34
CA LEU A 283 -5.53 2.01 -11.58
C LEU A 283 -7.04 2.26 -11.42
N LEU A 284 -7.62 1.76 -10.32
CA LEU A 284 -9.04 2.01 -10.03
C LEU A 284 -9.31 3.50 -9.81
N SER A 285 -8.44 4.20 -9.07
CA SER A 285 -8.58 5.63 -8.84
C SER A 285 -8.49 6.42 -10.15
N TYR A 286 -7.53 6.08 -11.01
CA TYR A 286 -7.41 6.70 -12.32
C TYR A 286 -8.63 6.39 -13.21
N PHE A 287 -9.09 5.14 -13.24
CA PHE A 287 -10.31 4.77 -13.95
C PHE A 287 -11.53 5.61 -13.52
N LEU A 288 -11.72 5.78 -12.20
CA LEU A 288 -12.92 6.45 -11.69
C LEU A 288 -12.89 7.97 -11.81
N TYR A 289 -11.71 8.57 -11.77
CA TYR A 289 -11.58 10.02 -11.64
C TYR A 289 -10.87 10.69 -12.81
N GLU A 290 -10.01 9.98 -13.53
CA GLU A 290 -9.18 10.44 -14.66
C GLU A 290 -8.22 11.60 -14.30
N ASP A 291 -8.70 12.56 -13.53
CA ASP A 291 -7.96 13.71 -13.04
C ASP A 291 -7.54 13.57 -11.58
N ALA A 292 -6.23 13.76 -11.32
CA ALA A 292 -5.65 13.60 -10.00
C ALA A 292 -6.14 14.65 -8.99
N ASP A 293 -6.32 15.90 -9.41
CA ASP A 293 -6.75 16.97 -8.50
C ASP A 293 -8.22 16.80 -8.11
N ARG A 294 -9.05 16.28 -9.03
CA ARG A 294 -10.43 15.87 -8.73
C ARG A 294 -10.45 14.74 -7.69
N PHE A 295 -9.64 13.71 -7.87
CA PHE A 295 -9.50 12.63 -6.88
C PHE A 295 -9.06 13.18 -5.53
N LEU A 296 -7.98 13.98 -5.50
CA LEU A 296 -7.42 14.56 -4.28
C LEU A 296 -8.40 15.48 -3.55
N SER A 297 -9.19 16.24 -4.28
CA SER A 297 -10.24 17.11 -3.71
C SER A 297 -11.29 16.27 -2.96
N GLN A 298 -11.83 15.23 -3.59
CA GLN A 298 -12.81 14.35 -2.95
C GLN A 298 -12.22 13.54 -1.81
N TYR A 299 -10.97 13.08 -1.95
CA TYR A 299 -10.23 12.40 -0.89
C TYR A 299 -10.09 13.28 0.36
N ARG A 300 -9.73 14.57 0.20
CA ARG A 300 -9.63 15.54 1.31
C ARG A 300 -10.95 15.73 2.03
N GLN A 301 -12.04 15.87 1.29
CA GLN A 301 -13.38 16.03 1.89
C GLN A 301 -13.75 14.85 2.79
N ILE A 302 -13.45 13.64 2.33
CA ILE A 302 -13.73 12.43 3.10
C ILE A 302 -12.80 12.32 4.32
N ALA A 303 -11.52 12.61 4.17
CA ALA A 303 -10.56 12.59 5.27
C ALA A 303 -10.91 13.63 6.35
N LEU A 304 -11.28 14.85 5.95
CA LEU A 304 -11.71 15.92 6.87
C LEU A 304 -13.05 15.58 7.56
N GLY A 305 -14.02 15.04 6.84
CA GLY A 305 -15.30 14.61 7.40
C GLY A 305 -15.16 13.53 8.45
N GLN A 306 -14.16 12.65 8.32
CA GLN A 306 -13.84 11.62 9.31
C GLN A 306 -13.18 12.19 10.56
N THR A 307 -12.28 13.15 10.42
CA THR A 307 -11.65 13.83 11.55
C THR A 307 -12.69 14.55 12.41
N ALA A 308 -13.67 15.17 11.80
CA ALA A 308 -14.80 15.80 12.50
C ALA A 308 -15.67 14.74 13.23
N SER A 309 -15.95 13.62 12.57
CA SER A 309 -16.76 12.52 13.17
C SER A 309 -16.03 11.83 14.34
N VAL A 310 -14.72 11.68 14.25
CA VAL A 310 -13.90 11.12 15.33
C VAL A 310 -13.85 12.10 16.51
N ARG A 311 -13.67 13.41 16.27
CA ARG A 311 -13.73 14.43 17.32
C ARG A 311 -15.09 14.48 18.01
N LEU A 312 -16.21 14.37 17.24
CA LEU A 312 -17.56 14.29 17.80
C LEU A 312 -17.82 13.01 18.58
N ARG A 313 -17.24 11.87 18.16
CA ARG A 313 -17.30 10.61 18.92
C ARG A 313 -16.48 10.68 20.19
N ILE A 314 -15.27 11.22 20.16
CA ILE A 314 -14.43 11.43 21.35
C ILE A 314 -15.11 12.40 22.32
N ALA A 315 -15.68 13.50 21.82
CA ALA A 315 -16.44 14.43 22.65
C ALA A 315 -17.73 13.83 23.23
N ARG A 316 -18.35 12.85 22.57
CA ARG A 316 -19.51 12.08 23.08
C ARG A 316 -19.10 10.89 23.95
N SER A 317 -17.92 10.31 23.76
CA SER A 317 -17.43 9.18 24.57
C SER A 317 -16.74 9.64 25.86
N SER A 318 -16.42 10.93 26.02
CA SER A 318 -16.03 11.50 27.31
C SER A 318 -17.19 11.62 28.30
N SER A 319 -18.44 11.39 27.85
CA SER A 319 -19.59 11.11 28.70
C SER A 319 -19.92 9.62 28.61
N GLN A 320 -19.27 8.85 29.49
CA GLN A 320 -19.62 7.48 29.90
C GLN A 320 -19.92 6.44 28.82
N GLU A 321 -18.89 5.72 28.37
CA GLU A 321 -18.99 4.28 28.17
C GLU A 321 -17.79 3.62 28.82
N ALA A 322 -18.04 3.03 29.99
CA ALA A 322 -17.08 2.15 30.65
C ALA A 322 -16.69 1.03 29.67
N MET A 323 -15.39 0.77 29.51
CA MET A 323 -14.94 -0.42 28.76
C MET A 323 -15.65 -1.65 29.33
N PRO A 324 -16.24 -2.51 28.48
CA PRO A 324 -16.87 -3.73 28.97
C PRO A 324 -15.84 -4.51 29.78
N LYS A 325 -16.24 -4.94 30.97
CA LYS A 325 -15.39 -5.77 31.83
C LYS A 325 -15.05 -7.08 31.09
N PRO A 326 -13.91 -7.71 31.35
CA PRO A 326 -13.54 -8.98 30.69
C PRO A 326 -14.63 -10.04 30.72
N GLY A 327 -15.45 -10.09 31.77
CA GLY A 327 -16.61 -10.97 31.88
C GLY A 327 -17.72 -10.73 30.86
N ASP A 328 -17.92 -9.48 30.45
CA ASP A 328 -18.97 -9.11 29.49
C ASP A 328 -18.67 -9.61 28.06
N LEU A 329 -17.39 -9.67 27.67
CA LEU A 329 -16.98 -10.19 26.35
C LEU A 329 -17.12 -11.71 26.26
N MET A 330 -16.77 -12.42 27.30
CA MET A 330 -16.95 -13.87 27.37
C MET A 330 -18.46 -14.23 27.29
N GLU A 331 -19.30 -13.48 27.99
CA GLU A 331 -20.75 -13.67 27.95
C GLU A 331 -21.33 -13.37 26.55
N GLN A 332 -20.86 -12.32 25.88
CA GLN A 332 -21.25 -12.01 24.51
C GLN A 332 -20.86 -13.13 23.52
N VAL A 333 -19.67 -13.72 23.65
CA VAL A 333 -19.24 -14.85 22.81
C VAL A 333 -20.08 -16.10 23.10
N VAL A 334 -20.35 -16.41 24.38
CA VAL A 334 -21.19 -17.53 24.75
C VAL A 334 -22.62 -17.33 24.29
N ASN A 335 -23.17 -16.13 24.29
CA ASN A 335 -24.48 -15.84 23.75
C ASN A 335 -24.50 -15.96 22.21
N ALA A 336 -23.46 -15.50 21.52
CA ALA A 336 -23.32 -15.68 20.07
C ALA A 336 -23.26 -17.17 19.68
N SER A 337 -22.60 -18.02 20.49
CA SER A 337 -22.51 -19.46 20.23
C SER A 337 -23.86 -20.18 20.27
N LYS A 338 -24.85 -19.66 21.00
CA LYS A 338 -26.20 -20.25 21.08
C LYS A 338 -26.96 -20.17 19.76
N ALA A 339 -26.64 -19.21 18.90
CA ALA A 339 -27.28 -19.02 17.60
C ALA A 339 -26.71 -19.95 16.50
N ILE A 340 -25.57 -20.60 16.75
CA ILE A 340 -24.90 -21.46 15.79
C ILE A 340 -25.20 -22.94 16.12
N PRO A 341 -25.82 -23.72 15.21
CA PRO A 341 -26.03 -25.15 15.41
C PRO A 341 -24.68 -25.88 15.53
N ASN A 342 -24.52 -26.74 16.53
CA ASN A 342 -23.29 -27.51 16.80
C ASN A 342 -22.01 -26.61 16.84
N CYS A 343 -22.14 -25.49 17.53
CA CYS A 343 -21.09 -24.49 17.61
C CYS A 343 -19.81 -25.03 18.26
N ASP A 344 -18.72 -24.99 17.53
CA ASP A 344 -17.35 -25.20 18.00
C ASP A 344 -16.52 -23.89 17.91
N LEU A 345 -15.25 -23.93 18.27
CA LEU A 345 -14.36 -22.78 18.20
C LEU A 345 -14.16 -22.29 16.76
N ASP A 346 -14.07 -23.20 15.80
CA ASP A 346 -13.82 -22.84 14.39
C ASP A 346 -15.04 -22.13 13.79
N ALA A 347 -16.25 -22.58 14.12
CA ALA A 347 -17.48 -21.90 13.72
C ALA A 347 -17.58 -20.49 14.34
N LEU A 348 -17.19 -20.31 15.60
CA LEU A 348 -17.13 -18.99 16.24
C LEU A 348 -16.08 -18.08 15.61
N TRP A 349 -14.92 -18.60 15.27
CA TRP A 349 -13.91 -17.85 14.55
C TRP A 349 -14.38 -17.45 13.15
N SER A 350 -15.11 -18.32 12.47
CA SER A 350 -15.64 -18.04 11.14
C SER A 350 -16.72 -16.96 11.14
N GLU A 351 -17.72 -17.09 12.03
CA GLU A 351 -18.88 -16.20 12.04
C GLU A 351 -18.70 -14.93 12.87
N HIS A 352 -17.93 -15.01 13.96
CA HIS A 352 -17.76 -13.94 14.94
C HIS A 352 -16.28 -13.53 15.14
N TYR A 353 -15.48 -13.54 14.07
CA TYR A 353 -14.04 -13.22 14.11
C TYR A 353 -13.71 -11.98 14.93
N GLY A 354 -14.46 -10.89 14.76
CA GLY A 354 -14.19 -9.61 15.46
C GLY A 354 -14.40 -9.70 16.98
N LEU A 355 -15.34 -10.53 17.43
CA LEU A 355 -15.64 -10.76 18.84
C LEU A 355 -14.58 -11.67 19.46
N MET A 356 -14.25 -12.77 18.78
CA MET A 356 -13.20 -13.72 19.16
C MET A 356 -11.84 -13.05 19.29
N LYS A 357 -11.47 -12.22 18.32
CA LYS A 357 -10.20 -11.46 18.33
C LYS A 357 -10.12 -10.48 19.51
N ARG A 358 -11.25 -9.86 19.91
CA ARG A 358 -11.27 -8.97 21.08
C ARG A 358 -11.12 -9.75 22.37
N LEU A 359 -11.79 -10.91 22.48
CA LEU A 359 -11.70 -11.78 23.65
C LEU A 359 -10.26 -12.24 23.89
N VAL A 360 -9.62 -12.83 22.87
CA VAL A 360 -8.22 -13.31 22.96
C VAL A 360 -7.23 -12.18 23.23
N ARG A 361 -7.50 -10.98 22.73
CA ARG A 361 -6.63 -9.82 22.95
C ARG A 361 -6.72 -9.30 24.39
N GLN A 362 -7.87 -9.44 25.05
CA GLN A 362 -8.04 -9.06 26.44
C GLN A 362 -7.53 -10.12 27.41
N ASP A 363 -7.78 -11.39 27.10
CA ASP A 363 -7.36 -12.53 27.90
C ASP A 363 -6.93 -13.69 27.00
N PRO A 364 -5.63 -13.94 26.84
CA PRO A 364 -5.13 -15.06 26.04
C PRO A 364 -5.59 -16.43 26.53
N THR A 365 -5.96 -16.58 27.81
CA THR A 365 -6.43 -17.84 28.41
C THR A 365 -7.93 -18.08 28.23
N ALA A 366 -8.64 -17.06 27.73
CA ALA A 366 -10.10 -17.11 27.53
C ALA A 366 -10.56 -18.19 26.54
N LEU A 367 -9.69 -18.63 25.62
CA LEU A 367 -10.03 -19.71 24.67
C LEU A 367 -10.27 -21.04 25.37
N ASP A 368 -9.45 -21.41 26.35
CA ASP A 368 -9.59 -22.66 27.10
C ASP A 368 -10.84 -22.64 27.97
N GLU A 369 -11.19 -21.48 28.51
CA GLU A 369 -12.45 -21.32 29.27
C GLU A 369 -13.67 -21.36 28.35
N LEU A 370 -13.58 -20.74 27.18
CA LEU A 370 -14.65 -20.77 26.18
C LEU A 370 -14.90 -22.19 25.69
N GLN A 371 -13.87 -22.95 25.38
CA GLN A 371 -13.98 -24.32 24.94
C GLN A 371 -14.69 -25.18 25.99
N ARG A 372 -14.31 -25.09 27.26
CA ARG A 372 -14.98 -25.78 28.37
C ARG A 372 -16.46 -25.41 28.47
N LYS A 373 -16.83 -24.15 28.28
CA LYS A 373 -18.23 -23.69 28.30
C LYS A 373 -19.02 -24.23 27.11
N LEU A 374 -18.43 -24.32 25.93
CA LEU A 374 -19.08 -24.94 24.76
C LEU A 374 -19.35 -26.42 24.96
N GLU A 375 -18.38 -27.17 25.49
CA GLU A 375 -18.52 -28.60 25.80
C GLU A 375 -19.62 -28.86 26.87
N GLN A 376 -19.66 -28.03 27.90
CA GLN A 376 -20.73 -28.12 28.94
C GLN A 376 -22.11 -27.84 28.36
N ASN A 377 -22.25 -26.92 27.41
CA ASN A 377 -23.51 -26.60 26.75
C ASN A 377 -23.95 -27.72 25.78
N ALA A 378 -22.99 -28.35 25.09
CA ALA A 378 -23.27 -29.52 24.24
C ALA A 378 -23.74 -30.72 25.04
N GLY A 379 -23.10 -30.99 26.19
CA GLY A 379 -23.48 -32.10 27.09
C GLY A 379 -24.86 -31.92 27.77
N ARG A 380 -25.34 -30.70 27.95
CA ARG A 380 -26.70 -30.42 28.49
C ARG A 380 -27.83 -30.70 27.49
N LYS A 381 -27.56 -30.61 26.17
CA LYS A 381 -28.55 -30.92 25.13
C LYS A 381 -28.73 -32.42 24.88
N SER A 382 -27.87 -33.29 25.40
CA SER A 382 -27.87 -34.73 25.15
C SER A 382 -28.56 -35.59 26.24
N LYS A 383 -29.09 -34.99 27.32
CA LYS A 383 -29.87 -35.76 28.31
C LYS A 383 -31.34 -35.91 27.88
N PRO A 384 -31.81 -37.12 27.52
CA PRO A 384 -33.21 -37.33 27.17
C PRO A 384 -34.10 -37.12 28.42
N ALA A 385 -35.22 -36.42 28.24
CA ALA A 385 -36.23 -36.24 29.25
C ALA A 385 -36.70 -37.62 29.75
N LYS A 386 -36.54 -37.91 31.04
CA LYS A 386 -37.13 -39.10 31.68
C LYS A 386 -38.64 -39.07 31.44
N ARG A 387 -39.16 -39.99 30.62
CA ARG A 387 -40.57 -40.29 30.54
C ARG A 387 -41.01 -40.83 31.91
N SER A 388 -41.84 -40.07 32.61
CA SER A 388 -42.61 -40.57 33.75
C SER A 388 -43.63 -41.58 33.22
N VAL A 389 -43.41 -42.84 33.51
CA VAL A 389 -44.41 -43.87 33.33
C VAL A 389 -45.42 -43.68 34.48
N VAL A 390 -46.61 -43.22 34.15
CA VAL A 390 -47.77 -43.28 35.06
C VAL A 390 -48.41 -44.64 34.83
N SER A 391 -48.28 -45.51 35.84
CA SER A 391 -49.04 -46.72 35.96
C SER A 391 -50.43 -46.36 36.51
N GLY A 392 -51.45 -46.78 35.81
CA GLY A 392 -52.85 -46.80 36.17
C GLY A 392 -53.56 -47.83 35.32
#